data_ca72b73fa7582a1dbe2eeda601ac8efc
#
_entry.id   ca72b73fa7582a1dbe2eeda601ac8efc
#
_cell.length_a   1.000
_cell.length_b   1.000
_cell.length_c   1.000
_cell.angle_alpha   90.00
_cell.angle_beta   90.00
_cell.angle_gamma   90.00
#
_symmetry.space_group_name_H-M   'P 1'
#
loop_
_entity.id
_entity.type
_entity.pdbx_description
1 polymer ?
#
loop_
_entity_poly.entity_id
_entity_poly.type
_entity_poly.pdbx_seq_one_letter_code
_entity_poly.pdbx_strand_id
1 'polypeptide(L)'
;MPNVRPLNKKKYGISKHAFGTAYSYCLQYPEWREELGSRTSTVKSPQITGMPGAHSGSDATANLAEHRVELREKMQKVEDTVREAVGDNKSLYEYLLEYVTTEGATFHWMKQKGIPCERTYFYETRRYFYYLMAKRI
;
A
#
# COMPACT_ATOMS: atom_id res chain seq x y z
N MET A 1 -7.14 14.69 -9.18
CA MET A 1 -6.78 13.30 -9.43
C MET A 1 -5.91 13.19 -10.64
N PRO A 2 -4.83 12.57 -10.51
CA PRO A 2 -3.94 12.48 -11.61
C PRO A 2 -4.53 11.65 -12.72
N ASN A 3 -3.86 11.54 -13.79
CA ASN A 3 -4.34 10.87 -14.95
C ASN A 3 -4.42 9.37 -14.82
N VAL A 4 -5.30 8.90 -13.97
CA VAL A 4 -5.47 7.48 -13.78
C VAL A 4 -6.75 7.06 -14.50
N ARG A 5 -6.61 6.16 -15.42
CA ARG A 5 -7.76 5.69 -16.18
C ARG A 5 -8.58 4.71 -15.36
N PRO A 6 -9.90 4.88 -15.29
CA PRO A 6 -10.73 3.93 -14.55
C PRO A 6 -10.67 2.54 -15.15
N LEU A 7 -10.98 1.55 -14.34
CA LEU A 7 -10.98 0.18 -14.82
C LEU A 7 -12.14 -0.08 -15.76
N ASN A 8 -11.93 -1.01 -16.65
CA ASN A 8 -12.94 -1.41 -17.60
C ASN A 8 -13.99 -2.26 -16.89
N LYS A 9 -15.19 -1.74 -16.75
CA LYS A 9 -16.26 -2.44 -16.05
C LYS A 9 -16.64 -3.75 -16.69
N LYS A 10 -16.55 -3.84 -17.99
CA LYS A 10 -16.91 -5.07 -18.66
C LYS A 10 -16.00 -6.20 -18.27
N LYS A 11 -14.74 -5.92 -18.07
CA LYS A 11 -13.79 -6.96 -17.76
C LYS A 11 -13.71 -7.28 -16.27
N TYR A 12 -13.72 -6.26 -15.44
CA TYR A 12 -13.46 -6.47 -14.03
C TYR A 12 -14.62 -6.11 -13.10
N GLY A 13 -15.63 -5.49 -13.62
CA GLY A 13 -16.86 -5.30 -12.86
C GLY A 13 -16.79 -4.42 -11.61
N ILE A 14 -15.90 -3.44 -11.57
CA ILE A 14 -15.89 -2.53 -10.44
C ILE A 14 -16.22 -1.13 -10.90
N SER A 15 -16.80 -0.36 -9.98
CA SER A 15 -17.20 0.99 -10.31
C SER A 15 -16.02 1.94 -10.26
N LYS A 16 -16.22 3.12 -10.82
CA LYS A 16 -15.23 4.18 -10.76
C LYS A 16 -14.88 4.51 -9.32
N HIS A 17 -15.89 4.53 -8.45
CA HIS A 17 -15.66 4.88 -7.06
C HIS A 17 -14.93 3.77 -6.29
N ALA A 18 -15.21 2.53 -6.60
CA ALA A 18 -14.48 1.42 -6.00
C ALA A 18 -13.02 1.46 -6.42
N PHE A 19 -12.77 1.76 -7.69
CA PHE A 19 -11.41 1.93 -8.16
C PHE A 19 -10.72 3.09 -7.43
N GLY A 20 -11.41 4.21 -7.29
CA GLY A 20 -10.85 5.37 -6.61
C GLY A 20 -10.50 5.08 -5.15
N THR A 21 -11.33 4.30 -4.47
CA THR A 21 -11.07 3.90 -3.09
C THR A 21 -9.82 3.03 -3.02
N ALA A 22 -9.71 2.05 -3.90
CA ALA A 22 -8.53 1.19 -3.93
C ALA A 22 -7.27 1.99 -4.27
N TYR A 23 -7.38 2.90 -5.22
CA TYR A 23 -6.27 3.74 -5.62
C TYR A 23 -5.77 4.58 -4.43
N SER A 24 -6.69 5.25 -3.74
CA SER A 24 -6.33 6.08 -2.59
C SER A 24 -5.78 5.25 -1.43
N TYR A 25 -6.34 4.08 -1.23
CA TYR A 25 -5.87 3.18 -0.17
C TYR A 25 -4.40 2.85 -0.37
N CYS A 26 -4.03 2.49 -1.59
CA CYS A 26 -2.64 2.11 -1.88
C CYS A 26 -1.68 3.28 -1.73
N LEU A 27 -2.13 4.51 -2.00
CA LEU A 27 -1.26 5.66 -1.87
C LEU A 27 -0.90 5.97 -0.42
N GLN A 28 -1.60 5.39 0.52
CA GLN A 28 -1.26 5.57 1.94
C GLN A 28 -0.12 4.65 2.38
N TYR A 29 0.23 3.67 1.56
CA TYR A 29 1.27 2.69 1.92
C TYR A 29 2.59 3.35 2.37
N PRO A 30 3.13 4.34 1.66
CA PRO A 30 4.35 4.98 2.13
C PRO A 30 4.18 5.68 3.47
N GLU A 31 2.98 6.20 3.73
CA GLU A 31 2.70 6.85 5.01
C GLU A 31 2.73 5.84 6.15
N TRP A 32 2.14 4.67 5.92
CA TRP A 32 2.15 3.61 6.92
C TRP A 32 3.56 3.12 7.20
N ARG A 33 4.36 2.98 6.13
CA ARG A 33 5.73 2.53 6.27
C ARG A 33 6.55 3.53 7.07
N GLU A 34 6.37 4.82 6.78
CA GLU A 34 7.07 5.86 7.50
C GLU A 34 6.62 5.92 8.95
N GLU A 35 5.35 5.77 9.19
CA GLU A 35 4.82 5.82 10.54
C GLU A 35 5.36 4.66 11.39
N LEU A 36 5.48 3.48 10.82
CA LEU A 36 6.06 2.35 11.54
C LEU A 36 7.50 2.64 11.93
N GLY A 37 8.27 3.22 11.04
CA GLY A 37 9.65 3.59 11.34
C GLY A 37 9.74 4.68 12.39
N SER A 38 8.92 5.70 12.27
CA SER A 38 8.88 6.79 13.21
C SER A 38 8.50 6.32 14.59
N ARG A 39 7.51 5.50 14.68
CA ARG A 39 7.07 5.03 15.97
C ARG A 39 8.12 4.21 16.69
N THR A 40 8.90 3.49 15.94
CA THR A 40 9.99 2.73 16.52
C THR A 40 10.99 3.69 17.17
N SER A 41 11.25 4.80 16.55
CA SER A 41 12.16 5.78 17.09
C SER A 41 11.52 6.52 18.23
N THR A 42 10.29 6.87 18.11
CA THR A 42 9.61 7.65 19.11
C THR A 42 9.48 6.93 20.41
N VAL A 43 9.28 5.67 20.35
CA VAL A 43 9.13 4.88 21.54
C VAL A 43 10.32 5.00 22.44
N LYS A 44 11.48 5.25 21.91
CA LYS A 44 12.58 5.36 22.73
C LYS A 44 12.62 6.61 23.44
N SER A 45 12.28 7.67 22.86
CA SER A 45 12.49 8.91 23.49
C SER A 45 11.74 9.06 24.74
N PRO A 46 10.64 8.67 24.80
CA PRO A 46 9.89 9.00 25.91
C PRO A 46 10.30 8.60 27.19
N GLN A 47 10.88 7.74 27.25
CA GLN A 47 11.25 7.29 28.35
C GLN A 47 11.26 8.16 29.37
N ILE A 48 11.16 8.83 29.17
CA ILE A 48 11.25 9.71 29.94
C ILE A 48 10.63 9.64 31.02
N THR A 49 10.90 9.62 31.39
CA THR A 49 10.51 10.11 32.20
C THR A 49 10.15 9.63 33.30
N GLY A 50 10.32 8.82 33.55
CA GLY A 50 10.12 8.38 34.71
C GLY A 50 8.93 8.95 35.31
N MET A 51 8.06 9.25 34.61
CA MET A 51 7.02 9.80 35.16
C MET A 51 6.25 8.82 35.87
N PRO A 52 5.75 9.12 36.87
CA PRO A 52 5.02 8.26 37.71
C PRO A 52 3.80 7.77 37.03
N GLY A 53 3.19 8.35 36.26
CA GLY A 53 2.01 7.86 35.67
C GLY A 53 2.21 6.62 34.90
N ALA A 54 2.93 5.79 35.41
CA ALA A 54 3.30 4.61 34.73
C ALA A 54 2.16 3.76 34.24
N HIS A 55 1.08 3.70 34.88
CA HIS A 55 0.02 2.87 34.40
C HIS A 55 -0.58 3.43 33.17
N SER A 56 -0.59 4.71 32.99
CA SER A 56 -1.07 5.27 31.79
C SER A 56 -0.14 4.86 30.68
N GLY A 57 1.09 4.76 30.97
CA GLY A 57 2.08 4.34 30.01
C GLY A 57 1.81 2.95 29.48
N SER A 58 1.26 2.10 30.32
CA SER A 58 0.98 0.76 29.96
C SER A 58 -0.12 0.73 28.90
N ASP A 59 -1.18 1.49 29.08
CA ASP A 59 -2.26 1.55 28.13
C ASP A 59 -1.79 2.18 26.83
N ALA A 60 -0.98 3.18 26.91
CA ALA A 60 -0.44 3.81 25.71
C ALA A 60 0.42 2.83 24.93
N THR A 61 1.17 2.00 25.61
CA THR A 61 2.00 1.02 24.96
C THR A 61 1.14 -0.03 24.25
N ALA A 62 0.09 -0.48 24.89
CA ALA A 62 -0.80 -1.45 24.28
C ALA A 62 -1.48 -0.86 23.05
N ASN A 63 -1.93 0.38 23.13
CA ASN A 63 -2.58 1.03 22.00
C ASN A 63 -1.60 1.23 20.86
N LEU A 64 -0.37 1.53 21.17
CA LEU A 64 0.64 1.70 20.15
C LEU A 64 0.91 0.37 19.45
N ALA A 65 0.99 -0.71 20.20
CA ALA A 65 1.22 -2.02 19.63
C ALA A 65 0.07 -2.42 18.71
N GLU A 66 -1.16 -2.16 19.12
CA GLU A 66 -2.32 -2.47 18.30
C GLU A 66 -2.32 -1.65 17.03
N HIS A 67 -1.97 -0.39 17.13
CA HIS A 67 -1.92 0.49 15.97
C HIS A 67 -0.86 0.00 14.99
N ARG A 68 0.28 -0.45 15.48
CA ARG A 68 1.34 -0.96 14.62
C ARG A 68 0.90 -2.24 13.90
N VAL A 69 0.14 -3.08 14.59
CA VAL A 69 -0.40 -4.29 13.95
C VAL A 69 -1.37 -3.90 12.85
N GLU A 70 -2.22 -2.92 13.09
CA GLU A 70 -3.15 -2.46 12.07
C GLU A 70 -2.42 -1.93 10.84
N LEU A 71 -1.36 -1.16 11.03
CA LEU A 71 -0.60 -0.63 9.91
C LEU A 71 0.04 -1.76 9.11
N ARG A 72 0.59 -2.74 9.79
CA ARG A 72 1.20 -3.89 9.13
C ARG A 72 0.17 -4.68 8.33
N GLU A 73 -1.02 -4.83 8.88
CA GLU A 73 -2.08 -5.55 8.20
C GLU A 73 -2.50 -4.82 6.93
N LYS A 74 -2.58 -3.50 6.98
CA LYS A 74 -2.92 -2.73 5.79
C LYS A 74 -1.85 -2.85 4.73
N MET A 75 -0.58 -2.76 5.14
CA MET A 75 0.52 -2.90 4.21
C MET A 75 0.55 -4.31 3.61
N GLN A 76 0.30 -5.30 4.46
CA GLN A 76 0.29 -6.70 4.02
C GLN A 76 -0.82 -6.92 2.99
N LYS A 77 -1.96 -6.29 3.17
CA LYS A 77 -3.06 -6.42 2.23
C LYS A 77 -2.65 -5.92 0.84
N VAL A 78 -1.95 -4.79 0.77
CA VAL A 78 -1.47 -4.28 -0.49
C VAL A 78 -0.44 -5.23 -1.09
N GLU A 79 0.51 -5.67 -0.27
CA GLU A 79 1.58 -6.55 -0.74
C GLU A 79 1.05 -7.89 -1.25
N ASP A 80 0.12 -8.48 -0.51
CA ASP A 80 -0.46 -9.77 -0.92
C ASP A 80 -1.25 -9.62 -2.21
N THR A 81 -1.92 -8.48 -2.37
CA THR A 81 -2.69 -8.26 -3.58
C THR A 81 -1.78 -8.05 -4.78
N VAL A 82 -0.65 -7.37 -4.59
CA VAL A 82 0.34 -7.23 -5.66
C VAL A 82 0.88 -8.62 -6.04
N ARG A 83 1.18 -9.42 -5.04
CA ARG A 83 1.72 -10.76 -5.27
C ARG A 83 0.75 -11.61 -6.06
N GLU A 84 -0.53 -11.52 -5.73
CA GLU A 84 -1.53 -12.28 -6.46
C GLU A 84 -1.72 -11.74 -7.88
N ALA A 85 -1.67 -10.44 -8.05
CA ALA A 85 -1.88 -9.83 -9.36
C ALA A 85 -0.76 -10.20 -10.34
N VAL A 86 0.49 -10.25 -9.87
CA VAL A 86 1.60 -10.59 -10.75
C VAL A 86 1.68 -12.09 -11.02
N GLY A 87 1.09 -12.89 -10.14
CA GLY A 87 1.04 -14.34 -10.32
C GLY A 87 2.43 -14.95 -10.48
N ASP A 88 2.62 -15.67 -11.57
CA ASP A 88 3.89 -16.34 -11.82
C ASP A 88 4.99 -15.39 -12.24
N ASN A 89 4.64 -14.18 -12.67
CA ASN A 89 5.63 -13.22 -13.13
C ASN A 89 6.17 -12.43 -11.95
N LYS A 90 6.89 -13.10 -11.09
CA LYS A 90 7.38 -12.51 -9.84
C LYS A 90 8.31 -11.34 -10.05
N SER A 91 8.93 -11.24 -11.20
CA SER A 91 9.83 -10.12 -11.46
C SER A 91 9.11 -8.79 -11.51
N LEU A 92 7.79 -8.80 -11.64
CA LEU A 92 7.02 -7.57 -11.65
C LEU A 92 6.59 -7.11 -10.27
N TYR A 93 6.79 -7.92 -9.24
CA TYR A 93 6.28 -7.62 -7.91
C TYR A 93 6.71 -6.23 -7.41
N GLU A 94 7.99 -5.97 -7.40
CA GLU A 94 8.48 -4.70 -6.88
C GLU A 94 8.07 -3.52 -7.74
N TYR A 95 8.03 -3.71 -9.05
CA TYR A 95 7.61 -2.64 -9.95
C TYR A 95 6.15 -2.28 -9.75
N LEU A 96 5.28 -3.28 -9.64
CA LEU A 96 3.86 -3.01 -9.44
C LEU A 96 3.62 -2.42 -8.07
N LEU A 97 4.28 -2.93 -7.04
CA LEU A 97 4.14 -2.38 -5.70
C LEU A 97 4.53 -0.91 -5.69
N GLU A 98 5.66 -0.58 -6.28
CA GLU A 98 6.09 0.81 -6.31
C GLU A 98 5.13 1.68 -7.12
N TYR A 99 4.63 1.15 -8.22
CA TYR A 99 3.72 1.91 -9.08
C TYR A 99 2.42 2.25 -8.33
N VAL A 100 1.81 1.28 -7.69
CA VAL A 100 0.51 1.51 -7.06
C VAL A 100 0.60 2.30 -5.77
N THR A 101 1.79 2.40 -5.20
CA THR A 101 1.97 3.14 -3.95
C THR A 101 2.62 4.51 -4.16
N THR A 102 2.86 4.92 -5.41
CA THR A 102 3.45 6.21 -5.72
C THR A 102 2.47 7.05 -6.52
N GLU A 103 2.12 8.20 -6.00
CA GLU A 103 1.20 9.09 -6.69
C GLU A 103 1.84 9.60 -7.96
N GLY A 104 1.10 9.62 -9.05
CA GLY A 104 1.62 10.12 -10.31
C GLY A 104 2.53 9.17 -11.08
N ALA A 105 2.64 7.94 -10.63
CA ALA A 105 3.49 6.97 -11.32
C ALA A 105 2.96 6.68 -12.73
N THR A 106 3.88 6.50 -13.66
CA THR A 106 3.53 6.20 -15.06
C THR A 106 4.31 5.00 -15.53
N PHE A 107 3.84 4.38 -16.62
CA PHE A 107 4.58 3.26 -17.21
C PHE A 107 5.94 3.75 -17.73
N HIS A 108 5.99 4.97 -18.25
CA HIS A 108 7.25 5.52 -18.74
C HIS A 108 8.30 5.54 -17.62
N TRP A 109 7.88 5.95 -16.43
CA TRP A 109 8.76 5.97 -15.28
C TRP A 109 9.22 4.54 -14.92
N MET A 110 8.30 3.57 -14.97
CA MET A 110 8.66 2.19 -14.72
C MET A 110 9.62 1.67 -15.77
N LYS A 111 9.45 2.10 -17.02
CA LYS A 111 10.33 1.67 -18.08
C LYS A 111 11.75 2.19 -17.87
N GLN A 112 11.87 3.40 -17.37
CA GLN A 112 13.18 3.96 -17.06
C GLN A 112 13.85 3.17 -15.93
N LYS A 113 13.06 2.55 -15.07
CA LYS A 113 13.59 1.74 -13.99
C LYS A 113 13.91 0.31 -14.43
N GLY A 114 13.58 -0.04 -15.63
CA GLY A 114 13.91 -1.36 -16.19
C GLY A 114 12.83 -2.43 -16.05
N ILE A 115 11.56 -2.02 -16.00
CA ILE A 115 10.50 -2.99 -15.86
C ILE A 115 10.56 -4.02 -17.00
N PRO A 116 10.52 -5.31 -16.69
CA PRO A 116 10.67 -6.35 -17.70
C PRO A 116 9.39 -6.78 -18.38
N CYS A 117 8.60 -5.84 -18.84
CA CYS A 117 7.38 -6.18 -19.58
C CYS A 117 6.93 -5.00 -20.41
N GLU A 118 6.00 -5.26 -21.32
CA GLU A 118 5.48 -4.23 -22.17
C GLU A 118 4.29 -3.53 -21.54
N ARG A 119 3.96 -2.38 -22.11
CA ARG A 119 2.89 -1.55 -21.59
C ARG A 119 1.56 -2.27 -21.47
N THR A 120 1.17 -3.01 -22.49
CA THR A 120 -0.13 -3.69 -22.50
C THR A 120 -0.21 -4.70 -21.37
N TYR A 121 0.84 -5.49 -21.20
CA TYR A 121 0.87 -6.49 -20.15
C TYR A 121 0.82 -5.83 -18.78
N PHE A 122 1.56 -4.75 -18.61
CA PHE A 122 1.60 -4.04 -17.35
C PHE A 122 0.22 -3.49 -16.98
N TYR A 123 -0.46 -2.88 -17.94
CA TYR A 123 -1.78 -2.32 -17.64
C TYR A 123 -2.83 -3.38 -17.39
N GLU A 124 -2.70 -4.55 -17.99
CA GLU A 124 -3.58 -5.66 -17.70
C GLU A 124 -3.37 -6.14 -16.26
N THR A 125 -2.11 -6.25 -15.84
CA THR A 125 -1.77 -6.66 -14.49
C THR A 125 -2.27 -5.62 -13.48
N ARG A 126 -2.11 -4.36 -13.81
CA ARG A 126 -2.56 -3.26 -12.96
C ARG A 126 -4.08 -3.28 -12.80
N ARG A 127 -4.82 -3.53 -13.87
CA ARG A 127 -6.27 -3.63 -13.79
C ARG A 127 -6.70 -4.77 -12.89
N TYR A 128 -6.05 -5.89 -13.04
CA TYR A 128 -6.34 -7.04 -12.20
C TYR A 128 -6.04 -6.72 -10.73
N PHE A 129 -4.93 -6.05 -10.48
CA PHE A 129 -4.58 -5.65 -9.13
C PHE A 129 -5.70 -4.80 -8.49
N TYR A 130 -6.17 -3.77 -9.19
CA TYR A 130 -7.18 -2.91 -8.61
C TYR A 130 -8.52 -3.62 -8.44
N TYR A 131 -8.83 -4.55 -9.32
CA TYR A 131 -10.02 -5.37 -9.16
C TYR A 131 -9.93 -6.18 -7.87
N LEU A 132 -8.83 -6.83 -7.63
CA LEU A 132 -8.63 -7.61 -6.42
C LEU A 132 -8.63 -6.70 -5.19
N MET A 133 -7.94 -5.59 -5.26
CA MET A 133 -7.82 -4.68 -4.13
C MET A 133 -9.16 -4.12 -3.73
N ALA A 134 -9.97 -3.74 -4.69
CA ALA A 134 -11.30 -3.19 -4.41
C ALA A 134 -12.18 -4.20 -3.67
N LYS A 135 -11.98 -5.47 -3.90
CA LYS A 135 -12.75 -6.50 -3.22
C LYS A 135 -12.28 -6.73 -1.78
N ARG A 136 -11.09 -6.31 -1.48
CA ARG A 136 -10.48 -6.59 -0.17
C ARG A 136 -10.54 -5.44 0.81
N ILE A 137 -10.91 -4.27 0.34
CA ILE A 137 -10.98 -3.10 1.21
C ILE A 137 -12.32 -3.03 1.94
#